data_d84538226f9559905be67d00cefa59ac
#
_entry.id   d84538226f9559905be67d00cefa59ac
#
_cell.length_a   1.000
_cell.length_b   1.000
_cell.length_c   1.000
_cell.angle_alpha   90.00
_cell.angle_beta   90.00
_cell.angle_gamma   90.00
#
_symmetry.space_group_name_H-M   'P 1'
#
loop_
_entity.id
_entity.type
_entity.pdbx_description
1 polymer ?
#
loop_
_entity_poly.entity_id
_entity_poly.type
_entity_poly.pdbx_seq_one_letter_code
_entity_poly.pdbx_strand_id
1 'polypeptide(L)'
;MKKITLLLLLALSLIVQAQDKSPNIILMIGDGMGLTQISAGMYANGNTTALEEFSYVGLSKTYATDQLITDSAASGTAMAAGVKTYNGVIGIDSKN
;
A
#
# COMPACT_ATOMS: atom_id res chain seq x y z
N MET A 1 -1.55 -52.78 9.45
CA MET A 1 -2.49 -51.67 9.35
C MET A 1 -2.20 -50.57 10.37
N LYS A 2 -2.13 -50.78 11.68
CA LYS A 2 -1.88 -49.76 12.71
C LYS A 2 -0.59 -48.95 12.52
N LYS A 3 0.51 -49.58 12.02
CA LYS A 3 1.80 -48.88 11.78
C LYS A 3 1.75 -47.94 10.57
N ILE A 4 0.96 -48.26 9.55
CA ILE A 4 0.80 -47.44 8.35
C ILE A 4 -0.06 -46.21 8.68
N THR A 5 -1.10 -46.39 9.51
CA THR A 5 -1.93 -45.26 9.97
C THR A 5 -1.15 -44.25 10.82
N LEU A 6 -0.26 -44.77 11.68
CA LEU A 6 0.59 -43.91 12.50
C LEU A 6 1.60 -43.09 11.66
N LEU A 7 2.20 -43.71 10.62
CA LEU A 7 3.08 -43.02 9.67
C LEU A 7 2.37 -41.96 8.85
N LEU A 8 1.13 -42.22 8.42
CA LEU A 8 0.30 -41.24 7.70
C LEU A 8 -0.09 -40.04 8.60
N LEU A 9 -0.41 -40.28 9.88
CA LEU A 9 -0.68 -39.21 10.84
C LEU A 9 0.58 -38.37 11.14
N LEU A 10 1.74 -38.99 11.22
CA LEU A 10 3.01 -38.27 11.42
C LEU A 10 3.40 -37.44 10.16
N ALA A 11 3.16 -37.94 8.96
CA ALA A 11 3.39 -37.21 7.72
C ALA A 11 2.43 -36.02 7.56
N LEU A 12 1.17 -36.16 8.01
CA LEU A 12 0.19 -35.08 7.96
C LEU A 12 0.56 -33.91 8.88
N SER A 13 1.17 -34.20 10.05
CA SER A 13 1.61 -33.15 10.99
C SER A 13 2.78 -32.32 10.50
N LEU A 14 3.61 -32.84 9.57
CA LEU A 14 4.72 -32.11 8.97
C LEU A 14 4.26 -31.10 7.88
N ILE A 15 3.10 -31.32 7.29
CA ILE A 15 2.55 -30.44 6.26
C ILE A 15 1.92 -29.16 6.85
N VAL A 16 1.50 -29.20 8.11
CA VAL A 16 0.83 -28.07 8.78
C VAL A 16 1.81 -26.97 9.21
N GLN A 17 3.12 -27.20 9.21
CA GLN A 17 4.12 -26.21 9.65
C GLN A 17 4.63 -25.25 8.55
N ALA A 18 4.21 -25.42 7.31
CA ALA A 18 4.56 -24.51 6.22
C ALA A 18 3.56 -23.34 6.13
N GLN A 19 3.31 -22.65 7.25
CA GLN A 19 2.61 -21.39 7.22
C GLN A 19 3.66 -20.32 6.87
N ASP A 20 3.72 -19.95 5.60
CA ASP A 20 4.49 -18.79 5.15
C ASP A 20 4.05 -17.59 6.01
N LYS A 21 5.00 -17.03 6.77
CA LYS A 21 4.72 -15.80 7.51
C LYS A 21 4.35 -14.74 6.49
N SER A 22 3.11 -14.27 6.56
CA SER A 22 2.67 -13.15 5.73
C SER A 22 3.67 -11.99 5.90
N PRO A 23 4.15 -11.39 4.81
CA PRO A 23 5.08 -10.28 4.91
C PRO A 23 4.44 -9.09 5.63
N ASN A 24 5.23 -8.35 6.39
CA ASN A 24 4.79 -7.08 6.92
C ASN A 24 4.69 -6.08 5.76
N ILE A 25 3.59 -5.33 5.70
CA ILE A 25 3.38 -4.29 4.69
C ILE A 25 3.54 -2.94 5.39
N ILE A 26 4.46 -2.11 4.90
CA ILE A 26 4.66 -0.74 5.36
C ILE A 26 4.25 0.20 4.21
N LEU A 27 3.18 0.96 4.41
CA LEU A 27 2.74 1.99 3.49
C LEU A 27 3.28 3.34 3.95
N MET A 28 4.10 3.98 3.12
CA MET A 28 4.62 5.32 3.36
C MET A 28 3.99 6.28 2.35
N ILE A 29 3.42 7.38 2.85
CA ILE A 29 2.71 8.37 2.05
C ILE A 29 3.41 9.71 2.18
N GLY A 30 3.93 10.24 1.06
CA GLY A 30 4.43 11.60 0.98
C GLY A 30 3.28 12.55 0.64
N ASP A 31 2.67 13.16 1.67
CA ASP A 31 1.55 14.09 1.47
C ASP A 31 2.01 15.36 0.75
N GLY A 32 1.33 15.71 -0.34
CA GLY A 32 1.69 16.83 -1.21
C GLY A 32 3.00 16.62 -1.99
N MET A 33 3.64 15.46 -1.90
CA MET A 33 4.91 15.17 -2.57
C MET A 33 4.68 14.78 -4.04
N GLY A 34 4.68 15.77 -4.91
CA GLY A 34 4.63 15.58 -6.37
C GLY A 34 6.02 15.40 -6.98
N LEU A 35 6.07 15.22 -8.31
CA LEU A 35 7.34 15.06 -9.06
C LEU A 35 8.27 16.26 -8.90
N THR A 36 7.73 17.46 -8.77
CA THR A 36 8.52 18.67 -8.57
C THR A 36 9.24 18.70 -7.23
N GLN A 37 8.59 18.23 -6.17
CA GLN A 37 9.19 18.12 -4.84
C GLN A 37 10.28 17.04 -4.82
N ILE A 38 10.03 15.92 -5.48
CA ILE A 38 11.03 14.84 -5.64
C ILE A 38 12.24 15.37 -6.41
N SER A 39 12.03 16.07 -7.54
CA SER A 39 13.11 16.65 -8.35
C SER A 39 13.90 17.69 -7.58
N ALA A 40 13.23 18.55 -6.79
CA ALA A 40 13.91 19.53 -5.94
C ALA A 40 14.75 18.84 -4.85
N GLY A 41 14.22 17.79 -4.24
CA GLY A 41 14.94 16.97 -3.25
C GLY A 41 16.18 16.30 -3.85
N MET A 42 16.05 15.72 -5.04
CA MET A 42 17.18 15.14 -5.78
C MET A 42 18.27 16.19 -6.06
N TYR A 43 17.87 17.34 -6.58
CA TYR A 43 18.80 18.41 -6.88
C TYR A 43 19.57 18.89 -5.63
N ALA A 44 18.87 19.05 -4.51
CA ALA A 44 19.48 19.44 -3.24
C ALA A 44 20.39 18.35 -2.64
N ASN A 45 20.15 17.08 -2.98
CA ASN A 45 20.90 15.93 -2.47
C ASN A 45 21.92 15.36 -3.49
N GLY A 46 22.51 16.21 -4.31
CA GLY A 46 23.54 15.80 -5.27
C GLY A 46 23.01 14.93 -6.42
N ASN A 47 21.77 15.18 -6.84
CA ASN A 47 21.05 14.47 -7.91
C ASN A 47 20.76 13.00 -7.61
N THR A 48 20.59 12.64 -6.34
CA THR A 48 20.25 11.28 -5.91
C THR A 48 19.07 11.28 -4.92
N THR A 49 18.33 10.19 -4.87
CA THR A 49 17.27 9.97 -3.87
C THR A 49 17.18 8.48 -3.51
N ALA A 50 16.83 8.17 -2.29
CA ALA A 50 16.54 6.80 -1.86
C ALA A 50 15.33 6.18 -2.60
N LEU A 51 14.49 6.99 -3.26
CA LEU A 51 13.39 6.49 -4.10
C LEU A 51 13.89 5.70 -5.31
N GLU A 52 15.13 5.92 -5.75
CA GLU A 52 15.75 5.18 -6.87
C GLU A 52 16.08 3.73 -6.50
N GLU A 53 16.07 3.38 -5.22
CA GLU A 53 16.30 2.01 -4.73
C GLU A 53 15.08 1.11 -4.90
N PHE A 54 13.88 1.66 -5.16
CA PHE A 54 12.68 0.86 -5.40
C PHE A 54 12.74 0.17 -6.75
N SER A 55 12.56 -1.16 -6.74
CA SER A 55 12.57 -1.99 -7.96
C SER A 55 11.31 -1.82 -8.82
N TYR A 56 10.23 -1.32 -8.24
CA TYR A 56 8.95 -1.16 -8.93
C TYR A 56 8.43 0.24 -8.77
N VAL A 57 8.00 0.84 -9.88
CA VAL A 57 7.45 2.19 -9.94
C VAL A 57 6.11 2.13 -10.66
N GLY A 58 5.13 2.88 -10.17
CA GLY A 58 3.82 3.01 -10.78
C GLY A 58 3.31 4.44 -10.72
N LEU A 59 2.21 4.69 -11.39
CA LEU A 59 1.51 5.98 -11.39
C LEU A 59 0.14 5.82 -10.76
N SER A 60 -0.27 6.80 -9.97
CA SER A 60 -1.58 6.88 -9.35
C SER A 60 -2.34 8.10 -9.83
N LYS A 61 -3.64 7.95 -10.10
CA LYS A 61 -4.55 9.06 -10.40
C LYS A 61 -5.17 9.55 -9.10
N THR A 62 -4.72 10.71 -8.65
CA THR A 62 -5.10 11.30 -7.37
C THR A 62 -6.10 12.44 -7.55
N TYR A 63 -7.33 12.17 -7.94
CA TYR A 63 -8.39 13.18 -8.06
C TYR A 63 -9.52 12.89 -7.06
N ALA A 64 -10.16 13.94 -6.54
CA ALA A 64 -11.37 13.85 -5.73
C ALA A 64 -12.61 13.67 -6.61
N THR A 65 -13.77 13.42 -6.03
CA THR A 65 -15.01 13.24 -6.78
C THR A 65 -15.42 14.52 -7.54
N ASP A 66 -15.16 15.68 -6.95
CA ASP A 66 -15.56 17.01 -7.44
C ASP A 66 -14.40 17.83 -8.02
N GLN A 67 -13.14 17.43 -7.80
CA GLN A 67 -11.96 18.21 -8.15
C GLN A 67 -10.87 17.35 -8.80
N LEU A 68 -10.17 17.90 -9.79
CA LEU A 68 -9.01 17.25 -10.41
C LEU A 68 -7.81 17.15 -9.47
N ILE A 69 -7.70 18.08 -8.53
CA ILE A 69 -6.66 18.10 -7.51
C ILE A 69 -7.32 17.70 -6.18
N THR A 70 -6.90 16.57 -5.63
CA THR A 70 -7.38 16.10 -4.33
C THR A 70 -6.68 16.83 -3.19
N ASP A 71 -7.38 17.00 -2.07
CA ASP A 71 -6.76 17.37 -0.79
C ASP A 71 -6.42 16.12 0.05
N SER A 72 -5.78 16.33 1.18
CA SER A 72 -5.38 15.26 2.10
C SER A 72 -6.59 14.54 2.72
N ALA A 73 -7.70 15.23 2.92
CA ALA A 73 -8.92 14.68 3.51
C ALA A 73 -9.57 13.65 2.55
N ALA A 74 -9.80 14.04 1.29
CA ALA A 74 -10.37 13.16 0.28
C ALA A 74 -9.44 12.01 -0.09
N SER A 75 -8.14 12.26 -0.23
CA SER A 75 -7.16 11.22 -0.55
C SER A 75 -6.97 10.24 0.60
N GLY A 76 -6.92 10.71 1.85
CA GLY A 76 -6.87 9.85 3.03
C GLY A 76 -8.11 8.95 3.14
N THR A 77 -9.30 9.49 2.88
CA THR A 77 -10.55 8.72 2.82
C THR A 77 -10.48 7.65 1.72
N ALA A 78 -10.00 8.01 0.53
CA ALA A 78 -9.90 7.05 -0.57
C ALA A 78 -8.92 5.91 -0.28
N MET A 79 -7.79 6.18 0.36
CA MET A 79 -6.81 5.17 0.75
C MET A 79 -7.33 4.26 1.87
N ALA A 80 -8.06 4.81 2.84
CA ALA A 80 -8.57 4.04 3.99
C ALA A 80 -9.83 3.22 3.65
N ALA A 81 -10.74 3.78 2.85
CA ALA A 81 -12.06 3.20 2.59
C ALA A 81 -12.23 2.62 1.18
N GLY A 82 -11.28 2.85 0.27
CA GLY A 82 -11.36 2.38 -1.12
C GLY A 82 -12.39 3.12 -1.98
N VAL A 83 -12.94 4.23 -1.48
CA VAL A 83 -13.93 5.05 -2.20
C VAL A 83 -13.51 6.51 -2.24
N LYS A 84 -13.82 7.19 -3.35
CA LYS A 84 -13.54 8.63 -3.49
C LYS A 84 -14.63 9.45 -2.82
N THR A 85 -14.22 10.62 -2.29
CA THR A 85 -15.12 11.62 -1.71
C THR A 85 -14.76 13.02 -2.22
N TYR A 86 -15.45 14.02 -1.71
CA TYR A 86 -15.23 15.45 -2.02
C TYR A 86 -14.04 16.00 -1.23
N ASN A 87 -13.40 17.04 -1.75
CA ASN A 87 -12.37 17.76 -1.00
C ASN A 87 -12.94 18.31 0.33
N GLY A 88 -12.14 18.31 1.38
CA GLY A 88 -12.53 18.75 2.72
C GLY A 88 -13.34 17.73 3.52
N VAL A 89 -13.61 16.54 2.98
CA VAL A 89 -14.47 15.53 3.62
C VAL A 89 -13.64 14.31 4.04
N ILE A 90 -13.85 13.84 5.27
CA ILE A 90 -13.17 12.68 5.85
C ILE A 90 -14.19 11.60 6.20
N GLY A 91 -13.95 10.37 5.72
CA GLY A 91 -14.71 9.18 6.13
C GLY A 91 -16.15 9.11 5.62
N ILE A 92 -16.55 9.97 4.70
CA ILE A 92 -17.89 9.97 4.09
C ILE A 92 -17.76 9.61 2.61
N ASP A 93 -18.59 8.69 2.13
CA ASP A 93 -18.71 8.36 0.72
C ASP A 93 -19.43 9.49 -0.04
N SER A 94 -18.97 9.81 -1.25
CA SER A 94 -19.60 10.81 -2.12
C SER A 94 -21.04 10.46 -2.56
N LYS A 95 -21.50 9.25 -2.27
CA LYS A 95 -22.85 8.77 -2.60
C LYS A 95 -23.87 8.94 -1.46
N ASN A 96 -23.42 9.38 -0.29
CA ASN A 96 -24.27 9.56 0.90
C ASN A 96 -24.44 11.04 1.26
#